data_aa979d375cfa8d6aa4d3725e0601519a
#
_entry.id   aa979d375cfa8d6aa4d3725e0601519a
#
_cell.length_a   1.000
_cell.length_b   1.000
_cell.length_c   1.000
_cell.angle_alpha   90.00
_cell.angle_beta   90.00
_cell.angle_gamma   90.00
#
_symmetry.space_group_name_H-M   'P 1'
#
loop_
_entity.id
_entity.type
_entity.pdbx_description
1 polymer ?
#
loop_
_entity_poly.entity_id
_entity_poly.type
_entity_poly.pdbx_seq_one_letter_code
_entity_poly.pdbx_strand_id
1 'polypeptide(L)'
;CTCLVGSEMCIRDRSYRKQIENGESVTPNLAPRSNDDQWFDWEPFMNRKWYEQVTTSVPQKEIEENALSIVKTPADFSLQKKVQKIFDERVKMSQGDIKLNWGFAEMMAYSSLLKEGYPIRFTGQDVRRGTFDHRHAVIFDQENGEGFLSLDSIAKEGKTLVDIYDSLLSEEAVLGFEYGYSATWPSGLVIWEAQFGDFANGAQVVIDQFIVSAEHKWERLSGLVMLLPHGFEGMGPEHSSARLERFLQLCAANNIQVCMPSSPSQIFHLLRRQAIRKMRRPLIVITPKSLLRLPEAASDLSELTNGSFNCIIGDDLPKEKIKRVVLCSGKVYYDLKKARDEKGISDVAFLRLEQLYPFPYFEVEEMLKDYSHVEEFIWAQEEPRNQGAWFSLRHRLERVLNKLNIENSF
;
A
#
# COMPACT_ATOMS: atom_id res chain seq x y z
N CYS A 1 14.24 28.92 -26.86
CA CYS A 1 13.05 28.05 -26.91
C CYS A 1 13.01 27.35 -28.26
N THR A 2 13.67 26.18 -28.35
CA THR A 2 13.45 25.25 -29.46
C THR A 2 12.09 24.59 -29.22
N CYS A 3 11.01 25.36 -29.36
CA CYS A 3 9.70 24.78 -29.55
C CYS A 3 9.81 23.87 -30.76
N LEU A 4 9.49 22.62 -30.57
CA LEU A 4 9.15 21.69 -31.63
C LEU A 4 7.96 22.31 -32.40
N VAL A 5 8.30 23.20 -33.35
CA VAL A 5 7.35 23.91 -34.23
C VAL A 5 6.69 22.81 -35.06
N GLY A 6 5.48 22.40 -34.67
CA GLY A 6 4.78 21.31 -35.32
C GLY A 6 4.38 20.18 -34.35
N SER A 7 4.72 20.27 -33.04
CA SER A 7 4.18 19.31 -32.08
C SER A 7 2.63 19.43 -32.00
N GLU A 8 1.97 18.34 -31.76
CA GLU A 8 0.49 18.28 -31.64
C GLU A 8 -0.04 19.31 -30.62
N MET A 9 0.71 19.56 -29.56
CA MET A 9 0.41 20.55 -28.54
C MET A 9 0.44 21.98 -29.08
N CYS A 10 1.46 22.36 -29.87
CA CYS A 10 1.56 23.68 -30.48
C CYS A 10 0.49 23.93 -31.55
N ILE A 11 0.06 22.90 -32.25
CA ILE A 11 -1.06 22.98 -33.22
C ILE A 11 -2.37 23.22 -32.47
N ARG A 12 -2.58 22.53 -31.37
CA ARG A 12 -3.76 22.68 -30.49
C ARG A 12 -3.82 24.07 -29.87
N ASP A 13 -2.70 24.59 -29.35
CA ASP A 13 -2.61 25.95 -28.79
C ASP A 13 -2.96 27.02 -29.79
N ARG A 14 -2.49 26.88 -31.02
CA ARG A 14 -2.81 27.84 -32.10
C ARG A 14 -4.30 27.78 -32.46
N SER A 15 -4.88 26.60 -32.49
CA SER A 15 -6.31 26.43 -32.75
C SER A 15 -7.15 27.09 -31.65
N TYR A 16 -6.80 26.88 -30.38
CA TYR A 16 -7.50 27.49 -29.25
C TYR A 16 -7.38 29.00 -29.23
N ARG A 17 -6.20 29.56 -29.50
CA ARG A 17 -6.03 31.00 -29.61
C ARG A 17 -6.91 31.63 -30.71
N LYS A 18 -6.99 30.97 -31.86
CA LYS A 18 -7.84 31.43 -32.96
C LYS A 18 -9.32 31.39 -32.61
N GLN A 19 -9.76 30.36 -31.87
CA GLN A 19 -11.14 30.26 -31.36
C GLN A 19 -11.44 31.40 -30.38
N ILE A 20 -10.54 31.66 -29.43
CA ILE A 20 -10.67 32.78 -28.47
C ILE A 20 -10.72 34.14 -29.20
N GLU A 21 -9.86 34.37 -30.18
CA GLU A 21 -9.84 35.59 -31.00
C GLU A 21 -11.15 35.78 -31.77
N ASN A 22 -11.81 34.68 -32.15
CA ASN A 22 -13.12 34.69 -32.83
C ASN A 22 -14.29 34.83 -31.85
N GLY A 23 -14.05 34.89 -30.54
CA GLY A 23 -15.10 34.92 -29.53
C GLY A 23 -15.83 33.56 -29.33
N GLU A 24 -15.21 32.47 -29.81
CA GLU A 24 -15.76 31.14 -29.67
C GLU A 24 -15.40 30.58 -28.27
N SER A 25 -16.32 29.79 -27.68
CA SER A 25 -16.07 29.08 -26.44
C SER A 25 -15.08 27.92 -26.68
N VAL A 26 -13.92 27.98 -26.03
CA VAL A 26 -12.95 26.89 -26.07
C VAL A 26 -13.39 25.83 -25.06
N THR A 27 -14.13 24.84 -25.52
CA THR A 27 -14.33 23.60 -24.77
C THR A 27 -13.16 22.68 -25.06
N PRO A 28 -12.39 22.25 -24.02
CA PRO A 28 -11.40 21.21 -24.22
C PRO A 28 -12.12 20.01 -24.83
N ASN A 29 -11.65 19.56 -25.99
CA ASN A 29 -12.17 18.33 -26.59
C ASN A 29 -11.63 17.15 -25.77
N LEU A 30 -12.18 16.95 -24.57
CA LEU A 30 -12.06 15.72 -23.83
C LEU A 30 -12.95 14.72 -24.52
N ALA A 31 -12.49 14.27 -25.71
CA ALA A 31 -13.15 13.15 -26.37
C ALA A 31 -13.17 11.99 -25.37
N PRO A 32 -14.34 11.46 -24.99
CA PRO A 32 -14.40 10.26 -24.18
C PRO A 32 -13.60 9.19 -24.94
N ARG A 33 -12.59 8.60 -24.31
CA ARG A 33 -11.76 7.56 -24.89
C ARG A 33 -12.51 6.26 -25.17
N SER A 34 -13.75 6.17 -24.69
CA SER A 34 -14.72 5.11 -24.99
C SER A 34 -16.11 5.58 -24.58
N ASN A 35 -17.16 4.93 -25.08
CA ASN A 35 -18.55 5.17 -24.66
C ASN A 35 -18.87 4.74 -23.21
N ASP A 36 -17.86 4.47 -22.40
CA ASP A 36 -18.00 4.09 -21.01
C ASP A 36 -17.81 5.30 -20.08
N ASP A 37 -18.85 6.10 -19.94
CA ASP A 37 -18.93 7.21 -18.95
C ASP A 37 -18.71 6.73 -17.50
N GLN A 38 -18.73 5.42 -17.26
CA GLN A 38 -18.53 4.78 -15.94
C GLN A 38 -17.16 5.04 -15.32
N TRP A 39 -16.15 5.38 -16.10
CA TRP A 39 -14.78 5.59 -15.63
C TRP A 39 -14.61 6.85 -14.78
N PHE A 40 -15.50 7.80 -14.93
CA PHE A 40 -15.46 9.11 -14.25
C PHE A 40 -16.58 9.29 -13.23
N ASP A 41 -17.36 8.27 -12.96
CA ASP A 41 -18.45 8.33 -12.01
C ASP A 41 -17.94 8.30 -10.56
N TRP A 42 -18.03 9.43 -9.89
CA TRP A 42 -17.65 9.58 -8.48
C TRP A 42 -18.79 9.33 -7.50
N GLU A 43 -20.05 9.29 -7.95
CA GLU A 43 -21.23 9.16 -7.08
C GLU A 43 -21.15 7.94 -6.13
N PRO A 44 -20.75 6.73 -6.58
CA PRO A 44 -20.65 5.57 -5.70
C PRO A 44 -19.61 5.72 -4.57
N PHE A 45 -18.68 6.66 -4.70
CA PHE A 45 -17.54 6.85 -3.80
C PHE A 45 -17.69 8.02 -2.85
N MET A 46 -18.74 8.84 -3.01
CA MET A 46 -19.01 10.02 -2.20
C MET A 46 -19.56 9.64 -0.82
N ASN A 47 -19.26 10.47 0.20
CA ASN A 47 -19.79 10.35 1.55
C ASN A 47 -19.55 9.00 2.25
N ARG A 48 -18.49 8.27 1.87
CA ARG A 48 -18.14 6.97 2.44
C ARG A 48 -17.33 7.12 3.71
N LYS A 49 -17.48 6.13 4.59
CA LYS A 49 -16.84 6.13 5.90
C LYS A 49 -15.64 5.19 5.89
N TRP A 50 -14.58 5.57 6.59
CA TRP A 50 -13.32 4.82 6.61
C TRP A 50 -13.44 3.43 7.27
N TYR A 51 -14.42 3.22 8.14
CA TYR A 51 -14.66 1.98 8.86
C TYR A 51 -15.62 1.03 8.15
N GLU A 52 -16.07 1.33 6.92
CA GLU A 52 -16.89 0.40 6.14
C GLU A 52 -16.10 -0.90 5.90
N GLN A 53 -16.71 -2.02 6.25
CA GLN A 53 -16.11 -3.33 6.10
C GLN A 53 -16.35 -3.87 4.68
N VAL A 54 -15.35 -4.56 4.13
CA VAL A 54 -15.43 -5.26 2.85
C VAL A 54 -14.74 -6.61 2.96
N THR A 55 -15.25 -7.60 2.24
CA THR A 55 -14.60 -8.90 2.14
C THR A 55 -13.40 -8.79 1.21
N THR A 56 -12.23 -9.14 1.72
CA THR A 56 -10.97 -9.10 0.98
C THR A 56 -10.31 -10.46 0.82
N SER A 57 -10.87 -11.50 1.41
CA SER A 57 -10.42 -12.87 1.22
C SER A 57 -10.72 -13.37 -0.19
N VAL A 58 -9.92 -14.33 -0.67
CA VAL A 58 -10.02 -14.92 -1.99
C VAL A 58 -10.01 -16.45 -1.84
N PRO A 59 -10.90 -17.19 -2.52
CA PRO A 59 -10.90 -18.64 -2.45
C PRO A 59 -9.55 -19.25 -2.83
N GLN A 60 -9.10 -20.29 -2.13
CA GLN A 60 -7.81 -20.95 -2.38
C GLN A 60 -7.65 -21.37 -3.85
N LYS A 61 -8.68 -21.96 -4.43
CA LYS A 61 -8.65 -22.36 -5.85
C LYS A 61 -8.31 -21.20 -6.78
N GLU A 62 -8.83 -20.01 -6.51
CA GLU A 62 -8.55 -18.81 -7.31
C GLU A 62 -7.10 -18.34 -7.10
N ILE A 63 -6.57 -18.43 -5.88
CA ILE A 63 -5.16 -18.11 -5.60
C ILE A 63 -4.25 -19.07 -6.39
N GLU A 64 -4.56 -20.37 -6.42
CA GLU A 64 -3.82 -21.37 -7.19
C GLU A 64 -3.87 -21.08 -8.69
N GLU A 65 -5.05 -20.81 -9.25
CA GLU A 65 -5.24 -20.45 -10.66
C GLU A 65 -4.46 -19.19 -11.04
N ASN A 66 -4.55 -18.15 -10.22
CA ASN A 66 -3.85 -16.90 -10.43
C ASN A 66 -2.32 -17.08 -10.34
N ALA A 67 -1.83 -17.85 -9.36
CA ALA A 67 -0.41 -18.17 -9.22
C ALA A 67 0.14 -18.89 -10.44
N LEU A 68 -0.58 -19.90 -10.96
CA LEU A 68 -0.20 -20.60 -12.18
C LEU A 68 -0.21 -19.67 -13.41
N SER A 69 -1.14 -18.73 -13.47
CA SER A 69 -1.22 -17.77 -14.56
C SER A 69 -0.04 -16.79 -14.57
N ILE A 70 0.36 -16.26 -13.43
CA ILE A 70 1.46 -15.27 -13.34
C ILE A 70 2.86 -15.87 -13.55
N VAL A 71 3.00 -17.17 -13.40
CA VAL A 71 4.29 -17.87 -13.64
C VAL A 71 4.38 -18.48 -15.03
N LYS A 72 3.30 -18.42 -15.82
CA LYS A 72 3.24 -18.96 -17.17
C LYS A 72 3.86 -17.98 -18.16
N THR A 73 5.03 -18.32 -18.68
CA THR A 73 5.72 -17.56 -19.72
C THR A 73 5.42 -18.07 -21.14
N PRO A 74 5.70 -17.29 -22.19
CA PRO A 74 5.71 -17.78 -23.57
C PRO A 74 6.64 -19.00 -23.75
N ALA A 75 6.38 -19.85 -24.76
CA ALA A 75 7.06 -21.13 -24.94
C ALA A 75 8.60 -21.02 -25.10
N ASP A 76 9.05 -19.97 -25.80
CA ASP A 76 10.48 -19.76 -26.12
C ASP A 76 11.15 -18.72 -25.19
N PHE A 77 10.54 -18.44 -24.05
CA PHE A 77 11.03 -17.40 -23.11
C PHE A 77 12.14 -17.94 -22.22
N SER A 78 13.33 -17.36 -22.33
CA SER A 78 14.51 -17.72 -21.54
C SER A 78 14.54 -16.99 -20.20
N LEU A 79 14.12 -17.67 -19.12
CA LEU A 79 14.09 -17.09 -17.77
C LEU A 79 15.49 -17.08 -17.10
N GLN A 80 15.78 -16.00 -16.39
CA GLN A 80 16.90 -15.98 -15.47
C GLN A 80 16.70 -17.01 -14.34
N LYS A 81 17.73 -17.76 -13.99
CA LYS A 81 17.66 -18.84 -12.97
C LYS A 81 17.06 -18.40 -11.63
N LYS A 82 17.35 -17.18 -11.19
CA LYS A 82 16.79 -16.63 -9.95
C LYS A 82 15.28 -16.39 -10.05
N VAL A 83 14.82 -15.87 -11.19
CA VAL A 83 13.39 -15.65 -11.45
C VAL A 83 12.65 -16.98 -11.55
N GLN A 84 13.25 -17.99 -12.21
CA GLN A 84 12.69 -19.34 -12.25
C GLN A 84 12.46 -19.90 -10.84
N LYS A 85 13.46 -19.78 -9.96
CA LYS A 85 13.32 -20.22 -8.56
C LYS A 85 12.17 -19.50 -7.84
N ILE A 86 12.03 -18.18 -8.03
CA ILE A 86 10.94 -17.40 -7.46
C ILE A 86 9.58 -17.91 -7.97
N PHE A 87 9.47 -18.21 -9.24
CA PHE A 87 8.25 -18.73 -9.84
C PHE A 87 7.90 -20.12 -9.31
N ASP A 88 8.88 -21.02 -9.18
CA ASP A 88 8.69 -22.34 -8.57
C ASP A 88 8.22 -22.24 -7.11
N GLU A 89 8.77 -21.27 -6.34
CA GLU A 89 8.35 -21.00 -4.96
C GLU A 89 6.91 -20.43 -4.91
N ARG A 90 6.51 -19.56 -5.86
CA ARG A 90 5.15 -19.03 -5.93
C ARG A 90 4.09 -20.13 -6.13
N VAL A 91 4.39 -21.13 -6.93
CA VAL A 91 3.50 -22.30 -7.09
C VAL A 91 3.35 -23.04 -5.76
N LYS A 92 4.47 -23.32 -5.06
CA LYS A 92 4.43 -23.97 -3.74
C LYS A 92 3.68 -23.14 -2.69
N MET A 93 3.84 -21.81 -2.70
CA MET A 93 3.11 -20.90 -1.82
C MET A 93 1.60 -20.98 -2.07
N SER A 94 1.16 -21.02 -3.33
CA SER A 94 -0.28 -21.10 -3.65
C SER A 94 -0.92 -22.43 -3.24
N GLN A 95 -0.13 -23.50 -3.15
CA GLN A 95 -0.56 -24.81 -2.68
C GLN A 95 -0.50 -24.95 -1.15
N GLY A 96 0.12 -23.99 -0.47
CA GLY A 96 0.32 -24.05 0.98
C GLY A 96 1.49 -24.94 1.43
N ASP A 97 2.31 -25.42 0.50
CA ASP A 97 3.48 -26.25 0.80
C ASP A 97 4.57 -25.48 1.55
N ILE A 98 4.66 -24.17 1.31
CA ILE A 98 5.53 -23.24 2.01
C ILE A 98 4.77 -21.96 2.36
N LYS A 99 5.22 -21.27 3.41
CA LYS A 99 4.63 -20.00 3.84
C LYS A 99 4.80 -18.91 2.78
N LEU A 100 3.87 -17.96 2.78
CA LEU A 100 3.81 -16.87 1.82
C LEU A 100 4.81 -15.76 2.18
N ASN A 101 5.56 -15.29 1.20
CA ASN A 101 6.35 -14.07 1.34
C ASN A 101 5.57 -12.84 0.83
N TRP A 102 6.13 -11.66 1.09
CA TRP A 102 5.51 -10.39 0.72
C TRP A 102 5.26 -10.24 -0.79
N GLY A 103 6.26 -10.55 -1.61
CA GLY A 103 6.15 -10.41 -3.07
C GLY A 103 5.05 -11.29 -3.66
N PHE A 104 4.86 -12.50 -3.14
CA PHE A 104 3.76 -13.37 -3.55
C PHE A 104 2.40 -12.80 -3.13
N ALA A 105 2.24 -12.39 -1.87
CA ALA A 105 1.00 -11.83 -1.35
C ALA A 105 0.57 -10.57 -2.11
N GLU A 106 1.52 -9.70 -2.41
CA GLU A 106 1.30 -8.48 -3.20
C GLU A 106 0.84 -8.83 -4.62
N MET A 107 1.51 -9.78 -5.31
CA MET A 107 1.11 -10.23 -6.64
C MET A 107 -0.26 -10.92 -6.65
N MET A 108 -0.63 -11.63 -5.58
CA MET A 108 -1.97 -12.23 -5.44
C MET A 108 -3.05 -11.16 -5.22
N ALA A 109 -2.73 -10.07 -4.52
CA ALA A 109 -3.66 -8.94 -4.42
C ALA A 109 -3.95 -8.32 -5.79
N TYR A 110 -2.90 -8.07 -6.58
CA TYR A 110 -3.08 -7.53 -7.94
C TYR A 110 -3.83 -8.49 -8.87
N SER A 111 -3.44 -9.74 -8.92
CA SER A 111 -4.05 -10.73 -9.80
C SER A 111 -5.55 -10.94 -9.50
N SER A 112 -5.91 -11.06 -8.22
CA SER A 112 -7.32 -11.22 -7.84
C SER A 112 -8.16 -9.97 -8.13
N LEU A 113 -7.61 -8.78 -7.92
CA LEU A 113 -8.29 -7.53 -8.28
C LEU A 113 -8.52 -7.41 -9.79
N LEU A 114 -7.51 -7.75 -10.59
CA LEU A 114 -7.63 -7.74 -12.06
C LEU A 114 -8.70 -8.74 -12.54
N LYS A 115 -8.73 -9.95 -11.97
CA LYS A 115 -9.74 -10.97 -12.28
C LYS A 115 -11.16 -10.49 -11.91
N GLU A 116 -11.31 -9.75 -10.84
CA GLU A 116 -12.56 -9.11 -10.40
C GLU A 116 -12.93 -7.85 -11.21
N GLY A 117 -12.11 -7.44 -12.20
CA GLY A 117 -12.37 -6.30 -13.07
C GLY A 117 -11.88 -4.95 -12.54
N TYR A 118 -11.05 -4.92 -11.49
CA TYR A 118 -10.43 -3.69 -11.01
C TYR A 118 -9.15 -3.39 -11.80
N PRO A 119 -9.09 -2.29 -12.55
CA PRO A 119 -7.89 -1.92 -13.28
C PRO A 119 -6.80 -1.41 -12.34
N ILE A 120 -5.54 -1.66 -12.73
CA ILE A 120 -4.37 -1.29 -11.93
C ILE A 120 -3.40 -0.45 -12.76
N ARG A 121 -2.98 0.67 -12.19
CA ARG A 121 -1.84 1.45 -12.66
C ARG A 121 -0.80 1.57 -11.56
N PHE A 122 0.43 1.16 -11.86
CA PHE A 122 1.51 1.13 -10.90
C PHE A 122 2.77 1.76 -11.48
N THR A 123 3.27 2.82 -10.86
CA THR A 123 4.47 3.54 -11.29
C THR A 123 5.42 3.81 -10.13
N GLY A 124 6.66 4.03 -10.47
CA GLY A 124 7.76 4.31 -9.56
C GLY A 124 9.09 3.82 -10.13
N GLN A 125 10.18 4.09 -9.47
CA GLN A 125 11.50 3.63 -9.87
C GLN A 125 11.64 2.13 -9.56
N ASP A 126 12.08 1.34 -10.53
CA ASP A 126 12.26 -0.12 -10.41
C ASP A 126 11.00 -0.92 -10.03
N VAL A 127 9.79 -0.41 -10.21
CA VAL A 127 8.55 -1.07 -9.75
C VAL A 127 8.24 -2.35 -10.51
N ARG A 128 8.71 -2.52 -11.74
CA ARG A 128 8.52 -3.72 -12.55
C ARG A 128 9.11 -4.95 -11.86
N ARG A 129 10.29 -4.80 -11.28
CA ARG A 129 10.99 -5.82 -10.49
C ARG A 129 10.70 -5.69 -9.00
N GLY A 130 10.49 -4.48 -8.52
CA GLY A 130 10.59 -4.03 -7.15
C GLY A 130 12.04 -3.69 -6.76
N THR A 131 12.28 -2.52 -6.14
CA THR A 131 13.62 -2.06 -5.73
C THR A 131 14.39 -3.12 -4.95
N PHE A 132 13.68 -3.89 -4.13
CA PHE A 132 14.26 -4.97 -3.33
C PHE A 132 14.14 -6.36 -3.97
N ASP A 133 13.91 -6.43 -5.29
CA ASP A 133 13.91 -7.68 -6.06
C ASP A 133 12.86 -8.69 -5.57
N HIS A 134 11.68 -8.22 -5.21
CA HIS A 134 10.60 -9.01 -4.59
C HIS A 134 9.36 -9.21 -5.46
N ARG A 135 9.08 -8.28 -6.39
CA ARG A 135 7.82 -8.25 -7.16
C ARG A 135 7.89 -9.07 -8.44
N HIS A 136 8.84 -8.78 -9.32
CA HIS A 136 8.97 -9.42 -10.64
C HIS A 136 7.63 -9.51 -11.39
N ALA A 137 6.91 -8.38 -11.49
CA ALA A 137 5.69 -8.28 -12.26
C ALA A 137 5.96 -8.25 -13.77
N VAL A 138 7.08 -7.62 -14.17
CA VAL A 138 7.64 -7.71 -15.51
C VAL A 138 8.96 -8.45 -15.44
N ILE A 139 9.11 -9.45 -16.29
CA ILE A 139 10.32 -10.24 -16.46
C ILE A 139 10.90 -10.05 -17.86
N PHE A 140 12.18 -10.26 -18.04
CA PHE A 140 12.85 -10.03 -19.31
C PHE A 140 13.49 -11.33 -19.82
N ASP A 141 13.28 -11.60 -21.11
CA ASP A 141 13.91 -12.71 -21.82
C ASP A 141 15.42 -12.50 -21.85
N GLN A 142 16.19 -13.52 -21.48
CA GLN A 142 17.65 -13.43 -21.41
C GLN A 142 18.34 -13.47 -22.78
N GLU A 143 17.64 -13.85 -23.85
CA GLU A 143 18.18 -13.95 -25.20
C GLU A 143 17.93 -12.71 -26.04
N ASN A 144 16.72 -12.14 -25.96
CA ASN A 144 16.32 -11.03 -26.81
C ASN A 144 16.00 -9.74 -26.03
N GLY A 145 15.87 -9.79 -24.68
CA GLY A 145 15.56 -8.64 -23.83
C GLY A 145 14.10 -8.20 -23.85
N GLU A 146 13.19 -8.95 -24.49
CA GLU A 146 11.76 -8.63 -24.48
C GLU A 146 11.15 -8.75 -23.10
N GLY A 147 10.36 -7.74 -22.73
CA GLY A 147 9.64 -7.70 -21.46
C GLY A 147 8.32 -8.47 -21.52
N PHE A 148 8.04 -9.26 -20.50
CA PHE A 148 6.78 -9.98 -20.34
C PHE A 148 6.09 -9.55 -19.04
N LEU A 149 4.89 -8.99 -19.13
CA LEU A 149 4.04 -8.60 -18.00
C LEU A 149 3.21 -9.81 -17.54
N SER A 150 3.57 -10.37 -16.39
CA SER A 150 2.97 -11.60 -15.87
C SER A 150 1.47 -11.51 -15.56
N LEU A 151 0.96 -10.30 -15.31
CA LEU A 151 -0.45 -10.02 -14.99
C LEU A 151 -1.35 -9.79 -16.21
N ASP A 152 -0.78 -9.64 -17.42
CA ASP A 152 -1.52 -9.26 -18.63
C ASP A 152 -2.61 -10.26 -19.02
N SER A 153 -2.33 -11.55 -18.86
CA SER A 153 -3.32 -12.62 -19.17
C SER A 153 -4.54 -12.55 -18.24
N ILE A 154 -4.30 -12.26 -16.96
CA ILE A 154 -5.37 -12.14 -15.96
C ILE A 154 -6.19 -10.86 -16.18
N ALA A 155 -5.53 -9.76 -16.51
CA ALA A 155 -6.22 -8.52 -16.85
C ALA A 155 -7.15 -8.70 -18.07
N LYS A 156 -6.70 -9.43 -19.10
CA LYS A 156 -7.53 -9.78 -20.27
C LYS A 156 -8.72 -10.66 -19.90
N GLU A 157 -8.54 -11.65 -19.03
CA GLU A 157 -9.63 -12.49 -18.50
C GLU A 157 -10.65 -11.65 -17.75
N GLY A 158 -10.20 -10.76 -16.84
CA GLY A 158 -11.05 -9.83 -16.10
C GLY A 158 -11.62 -8.66 -16.93
N LYS A 159 -11.29 -8.60 -18.23
CA LYS A 159 -11.68 -7.50 -19.15
C LYS A 159 -11.31 -6.12 -18.62
N THR A 160 -10.15 -6.01 -18.03
CA THR A 160 -9.65 -4.81 -17.40
C THR A 160 -8.22 -4.47 -17.85
N LEU A 161 -7.61 -3.46 -17.27
CA LEU A 161 -6.30 -2.96 -17.67
C LEU A 161 -5.28 -3.13 -16.53
N VAL A 162 -4.03 -3.41 -16.92
CA VAL A 162 -2.89 -3.38 -16.03
C VAL A 162 -1.73 -2.65 -16.69
N ASP A 163 -1.28 -1.59 -16.03
CA ASP A 163 -0.14 -0.78 -16.46
C ASP A 163 0.91 -0.75 -15.34
N ILE A 164 2.11 -1.22 -15.62
CA ILE A 164 3.24 -1.18 -14.67
C ILE A 164 4.44 -0.55 -15.36
N TYR A 165 4.85 0.64 -14.90
CA TYR A 165 5.92 1.41 -15.54
C TYR A 165 7.03 1.79 -14.55
N ASP A 166 8.28 1.54 -14.94
CA ASP A 166 9.40 2.19 -14.28
C ASP A 166 9.39 3.68 -14.67
N SER A 167 9.31 4.54 -13.65
CA SER A 167 9.16 5.96 -13.83
C SER A 167 10.48 6.67 -14.11
N LEU A 168 10.39 7.92 -14.54
CA LEU A 168 11.51 8.85 -14.57
C LEU A 168 12.01 9.15 -13.14
N LEU A 169 13.26 9.60 -13.03
CA LEU A 169 13.87 10.05 -11.78
C LEU A 169 13.36 11.45 -11.42
N SER A 170 12.13 11.55 -10.96
CA SER A 170 11.52 12.78 -10.47
C SER A 170 10.28 12.44 -9.63
N GLU A 171 10.40 12.49 -8.32
CA GLU A 171 9.31 12.19 -7.40
C GLU A 171 8.15 13.19 -7.56
N GLU A 172 8.46 14.48 -7.69
CA GLU A 172 7.44 15.53 -7.84
C GLU A 172 6.61 15.35 -9.10
N ALA A 173 7.27 15.17 -10.24
CA ALA A 173 6.60 15.05 -11.53
C ALA A 173 5.75 13.76 -11.60
N VAL A 174 6.32 12.64 -11.16
CA VAL A 174 5.64 11.33 -11.22
C VAL A 174 4.49 11.27 -10.23
N LEU A 175 4.71 11.65 -8.97
CA LEU A 175 3.64 11.64 -7.97
C LEU A 175 2.53 12.63 -8.31
N GLY A 176 2.88 13.81 -8.84
CA GLY A 176 1.89 14.79 -9.32
C GLY A 176 1.03 14.25 -10.46
N PHE A 177 1.64 13.51 -11.41
CA PHE A 177 0.92 12.84 -12.48
C PHE A 177 -0.03 11.76 -11.94
N GLU A 178 0.47 10.87 -11.07
CA GLU A 178 -0.34 9.76 -10.52
C GLU A 178 -1.47 10.27 -9.62
N TYR A 179 -1.26 11.35 -8.89
CA TYR A 179 -2.33 12.02 -8.17
C TYR A 179 -3.44 12.49 -9.13
N GLY A 180 -3.08 13.23 -10.20
CA GLY A 180 -4.04 13.68 -11.21
C GLY A 180 -4.76 12.51 -11.88
N TYR A 181 -4.04 11.44 -12.19
CA TYR A 181 -4.61 10.22 -12.76
C TYR A 181 -5.64 9.57 -11.82
N SER A 182 -5.29 9.42 -10.54
CA SER A 182 -6.18 8.84 -9.52
C SER A 182 -7.41 9.71 -9.24
N ALA A 183 -7.29 11.04 -9.35
CA ALA A 183 -8.38 11.98 -9.19
C ALA A 183 -9.39 11.95 -10.35
N THR A 184 -9.01 11.36 -11.48
CA THR A 184 -9.91 11.18 -12.64
C THR A 184 -10.39 9.74 -12.82
N TRP A 185 -9.84 8.79 -12.06
CA TRP A 185 -10.12 7.38 -12.22
C TRP A 185 -10.56 6.68 -10.91
N PRO A 186 -11.80 6.88 -10.47
CA PRO A 186 -12.28 6.37 -9.18
C PRO A 186 -12.34 4.84 -9.08
N SER A 187 -12.53 4.14 -10.18
CA SER A 187 -12.62 2.67 -10.22
C SER A 187 -11.25 1.96 -10.25
N GLY A 188 -10.17 2.68 -10.58
CA GLY A 188 -8.83 2.12 -10.69
C GLY A 188 -8.05 2.15 -9.38
N LEU A 189 -7.16 1.17 -9.21
CA LEU A 189 -6.12 1.18 -8.18
C LEU A 189 -4.86 1.83 -8.76
N VAL A 190 -4.61 3.06 -8.38
CA VAL A 190 -3.43 3.82 -8.80
C VAL A 190 -2.39 3.78 -7.69
N ILE A 191 -1.19 3.31 -8.00
CA ILE A 191 -0.10 3.12 -7.05
C ILE A 191 1.14 3.87 -7.51
N TRP A 192 1.74 4.62 -6.61
CA TRP A 192 3.10 5.14 -6.74
C TRP A 192 3.98 4.57 -5.65
N GLU A 193 5.13 4.00 -6.02
CA GLU A 193 6.13 3.51 -5.08
C GLU A 193 7.39 4.38 -5.17
N ALA A 194 7.81 4.94 -4.04
CA ALA A 194 9.12 5.55 -3.93
C ALA A 194 10.19 4.47 -3.96
N GLN A 195 11.35 4.73 -4.56
CA GLN A 195 12.48 3.78 -4.51
C GLN A 195 12.92 3.52 -3.07
N PHE A 196 12.97 4.58 -2.26
CA PHE A 196 13.00 4.58 -0.80
C PHE A 196 12.03 5.65 -0.32
N GLY A 197 11.34 5.41 0.78
CA GLY A 197 10.36 6.35 1.32
C GLY A 197 10.93 7.72 1.67
N ASP A 198 12.24 7.79 1.96
CA ASP A 198 13.00 9.02 2.17
C ASP A 198 12.83 10.03 1.02
N PHE A 199 12.74 9.53 -0.23
CA PHE A 199 12.69 10.37 -1.42
C PHE A 199 11.30 10.99 -1.67
N ALA A 200 10.27 10.59 -0.93
CA ALA A 200 8.97 11.26 -0.97
C ALA A 200 9.06 12.76 -0.64
N ASN A 201 10.12 13.19 0.05
CA ASN A 201 10.40 14.60 0.33
C ASN A 201 10.60 15.45 -0.94
N GLY A 202 11.08 14.84 -2.02
CA GLY A 202 11.20 15.50 -3.33
C GLY A 202 9.85 15.89 -3.95
N ALA A 203 8.74 15.32 -3.47
CA ALA A 203 7.38 15.64 -3.88
C ALA A 203 6.53 16.28 -2.77
N GLN A 204 7.16 16.86 -1.75
CA GLN A 204 6.46 17.36 -0.56
C GLN A 204 5.38 18.38 -0.88
N VAL A 205 5.59 19.26 -1.86
CA VAL A 205 4.59 20.25 -2.29
C VAL A 205 3.35 19.56 -2.87
N VAL A 206 3.51 18.48 -3.62
CA VAL A 206 2.39 17.70 -4.17
C VAL A 206 1.63 17.01 -3.03
N ILE A 207 2.36 16.46 -2.06
CA ILE A 207 1.76 15.84 -0.88
C ILE A 207 0.91 16.86 -0.11
N ASP A 208 1.50 18.00 0.28
CA ASP A 208 0.86 18.99 1.15
C ASP A 208 -0.29 19.73 0.48
N GLN A 209 -0.11 20.14 -0.78
CA GLN A 209 -1.04 21.03 -1.45
C GLN A 209 -2.15 20.30 -2.22
N PHE A 210 -1.94 19.03 -2.57
CA PHE A 210 -2.88 18.26 -3.39
C PHE A 210 -3.33 16.99 -2.68
N ILE A 211 -2.43 16.04 -2.40
CA ILE A 211 -2.82 14.69 -1.94
C ILE A 211 -3.60 14.74 -0.63
N VAL A 212 -3.10 15.46 0.38
CA VAL A 212 -3.72 15.49 1.72
C VAL A 212 -4.81 16.56 1.87
N SER A 213 -4.92 17.50 0.95
CA SER A 213 -5.77 18.69 1.12
C SER A 213 -6.82 18.90 0.04
N ALA A 214 -6.77 18.17 -1.07
CA ALA A 214 -7.64 18.38 -2.22
C ALA A 214 -9.15 18.14 -1.92
N GLU A 215 -9.47 17.18 -1.06
CA GLU A 215 -10.86 16.95 -0.64
C GLU A 215 -11.45 18.19 0.01
N HIS A 216 -10.71 18.85 0.90
CA HIS A 216 -11.20 20.07 1.59
C HIS A 216 -11.14 21.33 0.72
N LYS A 217 -10.13 21.45 -0.15
CA LYS A 217 -9.96 22.63 -1.00
C LYS A 217 -10.92 22.64 -2.18
N TRP A 218 -11.14 21.50 -2.81
CA TRP A 218 -11.77 21.39 -4.12
C TRP A 218 -12.79 20.26 -4.23
N GLU A 219 -13.11 19.60 -3.12
CA GLU A 219 -13.98 18.41 -3.10
C GLU A 219 -13.50 17.30 -4.04
N ARG A 220 -12.16 17.20 -4.24
CA ARG A 220 -11.54 16.22 -5.11
C ARG A 220 -11.06 15.02 -4.29
N LEU A 221 -11.69 13.88 -4.54
CA LEU A 221 -11.30 12.60 -3.95
C LEU A 221 -10.17 11.96 -4.79
N SER A 222 -9.38 11.13 -4.15
CA SER A 222 -8.32 10.34 -4.78
C SER A 222 -8.16 9.00 -4.06
N GLY A 223 -8.09 7.91 -4.81
CA GLY A 223 -7.78 6.58 -4.30
C GLY A 223 -6.29 6.22 -4.35
N LEU A 224 -5.41 7.19 -4.58
CA LEU A 224 -3.97 6.99 -4.73
C LEU A 224 -3.38 6.18 -3.57
N VAL A 225 -2.54 5.21 -3.90
CA VAL A 225 -1.72 4.47 -2.94
C VAL A 225 -0.27 4.93 -3.09
N MET A 226 0.35 5.26 -1.97
CA MET A 226 1.79 5.55 -1.90
C MET A 226 2.47 4.43 -1.12
N LEU A 227 3.39 3.69 -1.77
CA LEU A 227 4.21 2.68 -1.12
C LEU A 227 5.57 3.31 -0.78
N LEU A 228 5.90 3.37 0.51
CA LEU A 228 7.06 4.07 1.03
C LEU A 228 7.97 3.13 1.83
N PRO A 229 9.03 2.56 1.21
CA PRO A 229 9.97 1.70 1.92
C PRO A 229 10.63 2.42 3.09
N HIS A 230 10.58 1.80 4.28
CA HIS A 230 11.01 2.36 5.56
C HIS A 230 11.64 1.29 6.45
N GLY A 231 12.60 1.67 7.26
CA GLY A 231 13.25 0.82 8.26
C GLY A 231 14.69 1.24 8.52
N PHE A 232 15.08 1.25 9.78
CA PHE A 232 16.44 1.58 10.20
C PHE A 232 17.32 0.31 10.17
N GLU A 233 17.81 -0.03 8.98
CA GLU A 233 18.48 -1.31 8.69
C GLU A 233 19.94 -1.16 8.25
N GLY A 234 20.57 -0.04 8.62
CA GLY A 234 22.00 0.20 8.37
C GLY A 234 22.36 0.58 6.93
N MET A 235 21.39 0.98 6.11
CA MET A 235 21.61 1.36 4.70
C MET A 235 22.01 2.85 4.53
N GLY A 236 22.11 3.61 5.63
CA GLY A 236 22.48 5.02 5.62
C GLY A 236 21.29 5.97 5.84
N PRO A 237 21.58 7.28 6.01
CA PRO A 237 20.57 8.27 6.43
C PRO A 237 19.49 8.56 5.39
N GLU A 238 19.78 8.35 4.10
CA GLU A 238 18.85 8.61 3.00
C GLU A 238 18.05 7.37 2.57
N HIS A 239 18.17 6.27 3.31
CA HIS A 239 17.56 4.97 3.01
C HIS A 239 16.94 4.33 4.26
N SER A 240 16.53 5.13 5.22
CA SER A 240 16.04 4.65 6.51
C SER A 240 14.61 5.10 6.81
N SER A 241 14.24 6.35 6.55
CA SER A 241 12.97 6.89 7.02
C SER A 241 12.11 7.50 5.90
N ALA A 242 10.93 6.96 5.73
CA ALA A 242 9.86 7.61 4.96
C ALA A 242 9.30 8.87 5.66
N ARG A 243 9.83 9.21 6.82
CA ARG A 243 9.35 10.32 7.67
C ARG A 243 7.86 10.19 8.00
N LEU A 244 7.52 9.04 8.56
CA LEU A 244 6.17 8.67 8.98
C LEU A 244 5.48 9.77 9.79
N GLU A 245 6.21 10.43 10.68
CA GLU A 245 5.73 11.54 11.52
C GLU A 245 5.17 12.72 10.71
N ARG A 246 5.71 13.00 9.52
CA ARG A 246 5.22 14.07 8.65
C ARG A 246 3.85 13.76 8.08
N PHE A 247 3.63 12.52 7.63
CA PHE A 247 2.32 12.08 7.17
C PHE A 247 1.29 12.12 8.30
N LEU A 248 1.67 11.69 9.51
CA LEU A 248 0.79 11.72 10.67
C LEU A 248 0.44 13.14 11.10
N GLN A 249 1.35 14.13 10.93
CA GLN A 249 1.06 15.54 11.16
C GLN A 249 0.08 16.14 10.16
N LEU A 250 0.03 15.61 8.94
CA LEU A 250 -0.89 16.05 7.89
C LEU A 250 -2.30 15.44 8.00
N CYS A 251 -2.49 14.53 8.96
CA CYS A 251 -3.76 13.83 9.18
C CYS A 251 -4.80 14.74 9.84
N ALA A 252 -5.92 14.98 9.15
CA ALA A 252 -7.05 15.74 9.69
C ALA A 252 -8.36 15.28 9.05
N ALA A 253 -9.45 15.19 9.83
CA ALA A 253 -10.80 14.86 9.35
C ALA A 253 -10.88 13.61 8.44
N ASN A 254 -10.03 12.63 8.69
CA ASN A 254 -9.88 11.38 7.92
C ASN A 254 -9.51 11.60 6.43
N ASN A 255 -8.74 12.64 6.15
CA ASN A 255 -8.32 13.03 4.79
C ASN A 255 -7.46 11.98 4.07
N ILE A 256 -6.62 11.27 4.78
CA ILE A 256 -5.75 10.19 4.27
C ILE A 256 -5.84 8.95 5.17
N GLN A 257 -5.26 7.85 4.73
CA GLN A 257 -5.03 6.66 5.54
C GLN A 257 -3.52 6.45 5.68
N VAL A 258 -3.03 6.10 6.88
CA VAL A 258 -1.63 5.77 7.13
C VAL A 258 -1.57 4.37 7.76
N CYS A 259 -0.97 3.43 7.05
CA CYS A 259 -0.87 2.03 7.47
C CYS A 259 0.59 1.56 7.40
N MET A 260 0.96 0.67 8.32
CA MET A 260 2.28 0.05 8.40
C MET A 260 2.11 -1.46 8.54
N PRO A 261 1.74 -2.16 7.44
CA PRO A 261 1.50 -3.58 7.47
C PRO A 261 2.79 -4.34 7.78
N SER A 262 2.69 -5.34 8.67
CA SER A 262 3.84 -6.06 9.18
C SER A 262 3.95 -7.51 8.69
N SER A 263 2.99 -7.99 7.88
CA SER A 263 3.02 -9.35 7.30
C SER A 263 2.51 -9.37 5.86
N PRO A 264 2.83 -10.43 5.08
CA PRO A 264 2.32 -10.65 3.73
C PRO A 264 0.79 -10.63 3.62
N SER A 265 0.08 -11.25 4.54
CA SER A 265 -1.39 -11.24 4.55
C SER A 265 -1.95 -9.83 4.75
N GLN A 266 -1.32 -9.01 5.56
CA GLN A 266 -1.76 -7.65 5.83
C GLN A 266 -1.63 -6.76 4.59
N ILE A 267 -0.54 -6.80 3.83
CA ILE A 267 -0.44 -6.02 2.57
C ILE A 267 -1.43 -6.53 1.52
N PHE A 268 -1.64 -7.85 1.41
CA PHE A 268 -2.65 -8.41 0.52
C PHE A 268 -4.03 -7.83 0.79
N HIS A 269 -4.49 -7.91 2.03
CA HIS A 269 -5.81 -7.41 2.42
C HIS A 269 -5.91 -5.88 2.35
N LEU A 270 -4.83 -5.16 2.65
CA LEU A 270 -4.80 -3.69 2.59
C LEU A 270 -5.00 -3.17 1.17
N LEU A 271 -4.29 -3.73 0.18
CA LEU A 271 -4.41 -3.35 -1.23
C LEU A 271 -5.80 -3.68 -1.77
N ARG A 272 -6.31 -4.87 -1.48
CA ARG A 272 -7.67 -5.26 -1.87
C ARG A 272 -8.72 -4.37 -1.20
N ARG A 273 -8.56 -4.08 0.10
CA ARG A 273 -9.44 -3.15 0.82
C ARG A 273 -9.50 -1.78 0.15
N GLN A 274 -8.37 -1.24 -0.29
CA GLN A 274 -8.29 0.06 -0.96
C GLN A 274 -9.05 0.09 -2.29
N ALA A 275 -8.97 -0.99 -3.07
CA ALA A 275 -9.66 -1.09 -4.36
C ALA A 275 -11.16 -1.37 -4.22
N ILE A 276 -11.53 -2.37 -3.40
CA ILE A 276 -12.90 -2.89 -3.29
C ILE A 276 -13.81 -1.93 -2.51
N ARG A 277 -13.31 -1.37 -1.40
CA ARG A 277 -14.08 -0.42 -0.58
C ARG A 277 -14.39 0.84 -1.37
N LYS A 278 -15.63 1.31 -1.30
CA LYS A 278 -16.07 2.49 -2.06
C LYS A 278 -15.55 3.83 -1.50
N MET A 279 -14.72 3.82 -0.48
CA MET A 279 -14.04 5.02 0.03
C MET A 279 -12.80 5.32 -0.81
N ARG A 280 -12.71 6.54 -1.34
CA ARG A 280 -11.54 7.02 -2.12
C ARG A 280 -10.84 8.13 -1.36
N ARG A 281 -9.86 7.73 -0.55
CA ARG A 281 -8.91 8.61 0.12
C ARG A 281 -7.51 8.06 -0.03
N PRO A 282 -6.50 8.91 -0.17
CA PRO A 282 -5.13 8.45 -0.34
C PRO A 282 -4.70 7.51 0.78
N LEU A 283 -4.00 6.43 0.40
CA LEU A 283 -3.46 5.44 1.30
C LEU A 283 -1.93 5.52 1.30
N ILE A 284 -1.38 5.90 2.42
CA ILE A 284 0.06 5.92 2.67
C ILE A 284 0.43 4.61 3.35
N VAL A 285 1.22 3.80 2.67
CA VAL A 285 1.70 2.51 3.17
C VAL A 285 3.18 2.61 3.49
N ILE A 286 3.52 2.49 4.75
CA ILE A 286 4.90 2.39 5.20
C ILE A 286 5.31 0.93 4.99
N THR A 287 6.01 0.66 3.89
CA THR A 287 6.38 -0.69 3.48
C THR A 287 7.73 -1.10 4.08
N PRO A 288 7.91 -2.38 4.42
CA PRO A 288 9.17 -2.86 4.96
C PRO A 288 10.23 -3.10 3.88
N LYS A 289 11.47 -3.35 4.32
CA LYS A 289 12.58 -3.80 3.48
C LYS A 289 12.97 -5.24 3.83
N SER A 290 13.50 -5.49 5.03
CA SER A 290 13.92 -6.85 5.42
C SER A 290 12.75 -7.81 5.62
N LEU A 291 11.56 -7.33 6.09
CA LEU A 291 10.39 -8.19 6.25
C LEU A 291 9.89 -8.81 4.94
N LEU A 292 10.26 -8.25 3.79
CA LEU A 292 9.90 -8.82 2.49
C LEU A 292 10.31 -10.30 2.35
N ARG A 293 11.34 -10.74 3.09
CA ARG A 293 11.91 -12.09 3.05
C ARG A 293 12.13 -12.72 4.42
N LEU A 294 11.74 -12.05 5.50
CA LEU A 294 11.93 -12.58 6.85
C LEU A 294 11.01 -13.79 7.06
N PRO A 295 11.56 -14.99 7.32
CA PRO A 295 10.73 -16.21 7.49
C PRO A 295 9.72 -16.09 8.63
N GLU A 296 10.08 -15.39 9.70
CA GLU A 296 9.24 -15.18 10.88
C GLU A 296 8.03 -14.27 10.59
N ALA A 297 8.12 -13.44 9.51
CA ALA A 297 7.02 -12.58 9.06
C ALA A 297 6.13 -13.26 8.03
N ALA A 298 6.51 -14.43 7.52
CA ALA A 298 5.77 -15.14 6.48
C ALA A 298 4.38 -15.56 6.96
N SER A 299 3.38 -15.42 6.09
CA SER A 299 1.98 -15.74 6.38
C SER A 299 1.59 -17.14 5.93
N ASP A 300 0.55 -17.70 6.55
CA ASP A 300 -0.07 -18.93 6.08
C ASP A 300 -1.09 -18.62 4.96
N LEU A 301 -1.29 -19.56 4.02
CA LEU A 301 -2.24 -19.39 2.91
C LEU A 301 -3.67 -19.13 3.41
N SER A 302 -4.03 -19.76 4.53
CA SER A 302 -5.34 -19.57 5.18
C SER A 302 -5.63 -18.11 5.57
N GLU A 303 -4.61 -17.31 5.82
CA GLU A 303 -4.79 -15.89 6.12
C GLU A 303 -5.32 -15.10 4.92
N LEU A 304 -4.98 -15.49 3.68
CA LEU A 304 -5.51 -14.85 2.47
C LEU A 304 -6.92 -15.34 2.14
N THR A 305 -7.23 -16.58 2.50
CA THR A 305 -8.52 -17.21 2.13
C THR A 305 -9.63 -16.92 3.12
N ASN A 306 -9.31 -16.68 4.38
CA ASN A 306 -10.28 -16.48 5.47
C ASN A 306 -10.08 -15.18 6.27
N GLY A 307 -9.01 -14.44 5.98
CA GLY A 307 -8.62 -13.25 6.72
C GLY A 307 -9.24 -11.95 6.19
N SER A 308 -8.84 -10.87 6.83
CA SER A 308 -9.11 -9.48 6.44
C SER A 308 -7.96 -8.59 6.92
N PHE A 309 -7.95 -7.32 6.53
CA PHE A 309 -7.01 -6.37 7.09
C PHE A 309 -7.37 -6.08 8.55
N ASN A 310 -6.46 -6.39 9.46
CA ASN A 310 -6.59 -6.10 10.88
C ASN A 310 -5.88 -4.79 11.22
N CYS A 311 -6.61 -3.82 11.77
CA CYS A 311 -6.02 -2.53 12.17
C CYS A 311 -5.07 -2.66 13.36
N ILE A 312 -5.26 -3.68 14.20
CA ILE A 312 -4.40 -4.08 15.32
C ILE A 312 -4.36 -5.60 15.39
N ILE A 313 -3.20 -6.17 15.69
CA ILE A 313 -2.98 -7.61 15.84
C ILE A 313 -2.46 -7.88 17.25
N GLY A 314 -3.07 -8.83 17.93
CA GLY A 314 -2.72 -9.25 19.29
C GLY A 314 -1.54 -10.20 19.36
N ASP A 315 -1.21 -10.61 20.59
CA ASP A 315 -0.21 -11.66 20.89
C ASP A 315 -0.90 -13.00 21.12
N ASP A 316 -0.17 -14.08 20.88
CA ASP A 316 -0.66 -15.47 21.09
C ASP A 316 -0.48 -15.95 22.54
N LEU A 317 0.14 -15.17 23.41
CA LEU A 317 0.34 -15.53 24.81
C LEU A 317 -0.99 -15.53 25.62
N PRO A 318 -1.12 -16.38 26.66
CA PRO A 318 -2.26 -16.37 27.55
C PRO A 318 -2.40 -15.00 28.25
N LYS A 319 -3.50 -14.30 27.96
CA LYS A 319 -3.73 -12.91 28.36
C LYS A 319 -3.68 -12.70 29.89
N GLU A 320 -4.16 -13.67 30.64
CA GLU A 320 -4.24 -13.61 32.11
C GLU A 320 -2.87 -13.59 32.81
N LYS A 321 -1.81 -13.99 32.09
CA LYS A 321 -0.44 -14.01 32.60
C LYS A 321 0.35 -12.75 32.28
N ILE A 322 -0.21 -11.89 31.44
CA ILE A 322 0.49 -10.70 30.95
C ILE A 322 0.53 -9.63 32.05
N LYS A 323 1.73 -9.11 32.31
CA LYS A 323 1.98 -8.00 33.23
C LYS A 323 2.33 -6.69 32.52
N ARG A 324 2.82 -6.83 31.27
CA ARG A 324 3.24 -5.68 30.46
C ARG A 324 2.71 -5.84 29.04
N VAL A 325 2.14 -4.76 28.51
CA VAL A 325 1.74 -4.68 27.11
C VAL A 325 2.63 -3.68 26.39
N VAL A 326 3.25 -4.10 25.30
CA VAL A 326 4.04 -3.25 24.41
C VAL A 326 3.30 -3.10 23.09
N LEU A 327 2.85 -1.88 22.80
CA LEU A 327 2.30 -1.53 21.50
C LEU A 327 3.43 -1.09 20.57
N CYS A 328 3.40 -1.53 19.33
CA CYS A 328 4.42 -1.21 18.33
C CYS A 328 3.82 -1.24 16.91
N SER A 329 4.61 -0.89 15.91
CA SER A 329 4.25 -1.00 14.49
C SER A 329 5.44 -1.46 13.67
N GLY A 330 5.17 -2.25 12.61
CA GLY A 330 6.18 -2.66 11.64
C GLY A 330 7.23 -3.65 12.18
N LYS A 331 8.45 -3.53 11.67
CA LYS A 331 9.54 -4.50 11.85
C LYS A 331 9.95 -4.71 13.31
N VAL A 332 9.94 -3.66 14.12
CA VAL A 332 10.38 -3.72 15.54
C VAL A 332 9.66 -4.83 16.33
N TYR A 333 8.45 -5.20 15.94
CA TYR A 333 7.74 -6.33 16.53
C TYR A 333 8.57 -7.62 16.47
N TYR A 334 9.17 -7.93 15.34
CA TYR A 334 9.93 -9.18 15.15
C TYR A 334 11.22 -9.19 15.96
N ASP A 335 11.89 -8.04 16.09
CA ASP A 335 13.07 -7.89 16.92
C ASP A 335 12.73 -8.06 18.40
N LEU A 336 11.63 -7.46 18.84
CA LEU A 336 11.13 -7.59 20.21
C LEU A 336 10.67 -9.03 20.51
N LYS A 337 9.91 -9.65 19.59
CA LYS A 337 9.46 -11.03 19.73
C LYS A 337 10.62 -11.99 19.83
N LYS A 338 11.61 -11.87 18.95
CA LYS A 338 12.83 -12.68 18.99
C LYS A 338 13.55 -12.53 20.34
N ALA A 339 13.76 -11.32 20.82
CA ALA A 339 14.43 -11.07 22.10
C ALA A 339 13.63 -11.63 23.29
N ARG A 340 12.30 -11.56 23.26
CA ARG A 340 11.40 -12.15 24.26
C ARG A 340 11.55 -13.67 24.30
N ASP A 341 11.47 -14.30 23.14
CA ASP A 341 11.50 -15.76 22.99
C ASP A 341 12.88 -16.32 23.41
N GLU A 342 13.97 -15.66 23.01
CA GLU A 342 15.35 -16.03 23.40
C GLU A 342 15.59 -15.92 24.93
N LYS A 343 14.91 -15.00 25.62
CA LYS A 343 15.01 -14.80 27.07
C LYS A 343 13.98 -15.63 27.85
N GLY A 344 13.08 -16.36 27.19
CA GLY A 344 12.04 -17.14 27.84
C GLY A 344 11.02 -16.29 28.62
N ILE A 345 10.80 -15.03 28.22
CA ILE A 345 9.85 -14.13 28.87
C ILE A 345 8.44 -14.47 28.41
N SER A 346 7.50 -14.67 29.34
CA SER A 346 6.13 -15.12 29.04
C SER A 346 5.02 -14.22 29.59
N ASP A 347 5.40 -13.08 30.19
CA ASP A 347 4.48 -12.11 30.81
C ASP A 347 4.48 -10.73 30.12
N VAL A 348 5.02 -10.64 28.89
CA VAL A 348 5.04 -9.44 28.06
C VAL A 348 4.32 -9.74 26.73
N ALA A 349 3.22 -9.06 26.46
CA ALA A 349 2.50 -9.16 25.18
C ALA A 349 2.88 -8.03 24.23
N PHE A 350 2.93 -8.35 22.93
CA PHE A 350 3.15 -7.36 21.86
C PHE A 350 1.87 -7.18 21.05
N LEU A 351 1.37 -5.94 20.96
CA LEU A 351 0.23 -5.58 20.14
C LEU A 351 0.72 -4.72 18.96
N ARG A 352 0.49 -5.22 17.73
CA ARG A 352 0.92 -4.55 16.51
C ARG A 352 -0.18 -3.66 15.96
N LEU A 353 0.05 -2.36 15.93
CA LEU A 353 -0.86 -1.42 15.30
C LEU A 353 -0.49 -1.29 13.82
N GLU A 354 -1.35 -1.83 12.94
CA GLU A 354 -1.14 -1.88 11.49
C GLU A 354 -1.74 -0.65 10.77
N GLN A 355 -2.80 -0.05 11.34
CA GLN A 355 -3.37 1.21 10.87
C GLN A 355 -3.16 2.31 11.92
N LEU A 356 -2.37 3.32 11.57
CA LEU A 356 -2.05 4.45 12.44
C LEU A 356 -3.07 5.59 12.31
N TYR A 357 -3.63 5.76 11.09
CA TYR A 357 -4.66 6.75 10.82
C TYR A 357 -5.57 6.32 9.65
N PRO A 358 -6.91 6.57 9.72
CA PRO A 358 -7.64 6.98 10.91
C PRO A 358 -7.40 6.02 12.06
N PHE A 359 -7.28 6.55 13.29
CA PHE A 359 -6.98 5.72 14.43
C PHE A 359 -8.13 4.76 14.74
N PRO A 360 -7.91 3.45 14.83
CA PRO A 360 -8.94 2.43 14.98
C PRO A 360 -9.38 2.29 16.45
N TYR A 361 -10.06 3.32 16.96
CA TYR A 361 -10.46 3.39 18.38
C TYR A 361 -11.23 2.17 18.86
N PHE A 362 -12.15 1.68 18.04
CA PHE A 362 -13.00 0.55 18.41
C PHE A 362 -12.16 -0.74 18.54
N GLU A 363 -11.35 -1.04 17.55
CA GLU A 363 -10.53 -2.26 17.51
C GLU A 363 -9.45 -2.25 18.61
N VAL A 364 -8.86 -1.09 18.86
CA VAL A 364 -7.87 -0.93 19.95
C VAL A 364 -8.54 -1.06 21.31
N GLU A 365 -9.71 -0.48 21.51
CA GLU A 365 -10.49 -0.61 22.74
C GLU A 365 -10.88 -2.05 23.00
N GLU A 366 -11.44 -2.76 21.99
CA GLU A 366 -11.82 -4.17 22.14
C GLU A 366 -10.60 -5.04 22.47
N MET A 367 -9.45 -4.80 21.84
CA MET A 367 -8.21 -5.51 22.11
C MET A 367 -7.72 -5.28 23.55
N LEU A 368 -7.73 -4.03 24.02
CA LEU A 368 -7.19 -3.66 25.33
C LEU A 368 -8.09 -4.05 26.49
N LYS A 369 -9.37 -4.34 26.28
CA LYS A 369 -10.27 -4.88 27.34
C LYS A 369 -9.72 -6.15 27.97
N ASP A 370 -9.10 -7.01 27.18
CA ASP A 370 -8.50 -8.25 27.63
C ASP A 370 -7.25 -8.07 28.50
N TYR A 371 -6.71 -6.84 28.53
CA TYR A 371 -5.51 -6.46 29.28
C TYR A 371 -5.81 -5.42 30.37
N SER A 372 -7.07 -5.31 30.82
CA SER A 372 -7.47 -4.33 31.84
C SER A 372 -6.78 -4.51 33.21
N HIS A 373 -6.24 -5.69 33.46
CA HIS A 373 -5.48 -6.02 34.67
C HIS A 373 -3.99 -5.68 34.60
N VAL A 374 -3.51 -5.24 33.44
CA VAL A 374 -2.09 -4.97 33.19
C VAL A 374 -1.70 -3.60 33.75
N GLU A 375 -0.56 -3.55 34.45
CA GLU A 375 -0.09 -2.35 35.13
C GLU A 375 0.81 -1.48 34.27
N GLU A 376 1.38 -2.01 33.18
CA GLU A 376 2.37 -1.29 32.38
C GLU A 376 2.07 -1.38 30.90
N PHE A 377 1.90 -0.19 30.27
CA PHE A 377 1.74 -0.03 28.82
C PHE A 377 2.89 0.78 28.25
N ILE A 378 3.51 0.28 27.18
CA ILE A 378 4.69 0.89 26.54
C ILE A 378 4.41 1.04 25.05
N TRP A 379 4.86 2.14 24.46
CA TRP A 379 5.02 2.28 23.01
C TRP A 379 6.47 2.01 22.63
N ALA A 380 6.71 1.08 21.69
CA ALA A 380 8.03 0.78 21.13
C ALA A 380 8.07 1.11 19.64
N GLN A 381 9.10 1.77 19.19
CA GLN A 381 9.35 2.12 17.80
C GLN A 381 10.84 2.10 17.47
N GLU A 382 11.21 1.94 16.19
CA GLU A 382 12.59 1.98 15.71
C GLU A 382 13.12 3.41 15.66
N GLU A 383 12.25 4.37 15.38
CA GLU A 383 12.58 5.77 15.17
C GLU A 383 12.97 6.45 16.49
N PRO A 384 13.80 7.49 16.43
CA PRO A 384 14.02 8.36 17.58
C PRO A 384 12.72 8.91 18.16
N ARG A 385 12.70 9.23 19.45
CA ARG A 385 11.48 9.66 20.17
C ARG A 385 10.71 10.81 19.50
N ASN A 386 11.42 11.72 18.84
CA ASN A 386 10.82 12.86 18.13
C ASN A 386 10.32 12.54 16.71
N GLN A 387 10.54 11.34 16.23
CA GLN A 387 10.11 10.83 14.93
C GLN A 387 9.12 9.66 15.11
N GLY A 388 8.72 9.06 14.00
CA GLY A 388 7.79 7.93 14.04
C GLY A 388 6.38 8.30 14.50
N ALA A 389 5.69 7.35 15.13
CA ALA A 389 4.27 7.49 15.44
C ALA A 389 3.97 8.04 16.85
N TRP A 390 4.93 8.02 17.76
CA TRP A 390 4.72 8.27 19.19
C TRP A 390 3.89 9.53 19.47
N PHE A 391 4.34 10.70 19.00
CA PHE A 391 3.65 11.97 19.31
C PHE A 391 2.24 12.08 18.74
N SER A 392 1.99 11.39 17.64
CA SER A 392 0.66 11.36 17.02
C SER A 392 -0.29 10.35 17.67
N LEU A 393 0.23 9.29 18.27
CA LEU A 393 -0.57 8.20 18.83
C LEU A 393 -0.77 8.34 20.35
N ARG A 394 0.19 8.92 21.09
CA ARG A 394 0.16 8.98 22.55
C ARG A 394 -1.21 9.38 23.11
N HIS A 395 -1.72 10.55 22.74
CA HIS A 395 -3.00 11.07 23.24
C HIS A 395 -4.21 10.21 22.85
N ARG A 396 -4.11 9.45 21.77
CA ARG A 396 -5.16 8.54 21.30
C ARG A 396 -5.18 7.26 22.13
N LEU A 397 -4.01 6.70 22.40
CA LEU A 397 -3.82 5.54 23.27
C LEU A 397 -4.22 5.88 24.71
N GLU A 398 -3.75 7.01 25.24
CA GLU A 398 -4.15 7.52 26.57
C GLU A 398 -5.68 7.68 26.68
N ARG A 399 -6.34 8.19 25.63
CA ARG A 399 -7.79 8.28 25.58
C ARG A 399 -8.49 6.93 25.69
N VAL A 400 -7.96 5.88 25.03
CA VAL A 400 -8.53 4.53 25.12
C VAL A 400 -8.32 3.94 26.51
N LEU A 401 -7.11 4.04 27.08
CA LEU A 401 -6.81 3.57 28.45
C LEU A 401 -7.72 4.25 29.47
N ASN A 402 -7.87 5.57 29.40
CA ASN A 402 -8.77 6.35 30.28
C ASN A 402 -10.22 5.89 30.15
N LYS A 403 -10.70 5.61 28.93
CA LYS A 403 -12.07 5.10 28.68
C LYS A 403 -12.29 3.72 29.33
N LEU A 404 -11.24 2.90 29.39
CA LEU A 404 -11.25 1.58 30.02
C LEU A 404 -10.99 1.63 31.52
N ASN A 405 -10.83 2.82 32.13
CA ASN A 405 -10.43 3.06 33.53
C ASN A 405 -9.12 2.35 33.91
N ILE A 406 -8.19 2.28 32.96
CA ILE A 406 -6.84 1.78 33.18
C ILE A 406 -6.00 2.98 33.63
N GLU A 407 -5.67 3.05 34.93
CA GLU A 407 -4.86 4.11 35.51
C GLU A 407 -3.39 3.91 35.15
N ASN A 408 -3.01 4.25 33.92
CA ASN A 408 -1.59 4.22 33.51
C ASN A 408 -1.30 5.29 32.46
N SER A 409 -0.12 5.87 32.57
CA SER A 409 0.48 6.74 31.56
C SER A 409 1.60 6.02 30.83
N PHE A 410 1.66 6.20 29.52
CA PHE A 410 2.80 5.79 28.70
C PHE A 410 4.10 6.53 29.08
#